data_8b2a42dde137910d08e61da15561bfe1
#
_entry.id   8b2a42dde137910d08e61da15561bfe1
#
_cell.length_a   1.000
_cell.length_b   1.000
_cell.length_c   1.000
_cell.angle_alpha   90.00
_cell.angle_beta   90.00
_cell.angle_gamma   90.00
#
_symmetry.space_group_name_H-M   'P 1'
#
loop_
_entity.id
_entity.type
_entity.pdbx_description
1 polymer ?
#
loop_
_entity_poly.entity_id
_entity_poly.type
_entity_poly.pdbx_seq_one_letter_code
_entity_poly.pdbx_strand_id
1 'polypeptide(L)'
;LRFCVIEVPDHPDYPMNCILDGKPLSPALLRPMPLANPKIQFLPCDEFYYEEGCLSLPEIKGDVARPERIRVEYQDLDGVPHALECDGLLARCIQHEVDHLDGILFIDRMEKPHFATIKEEVRRLKKQTQACLKEGKLPYAYPR
;
A
#
# COMPACT_ATOMS: atom_id res chain seq x y z
N LEU A 1 14.08 -0.44 -12.86
CA LEU A 1 12.74 0.13 -12.95
C LEU A 1 11.92 -0.32 -11.77
N ARG A 2 11.40 0.62 -11.01
CA ARG A 2 10.43 0.40 -9.91
C ARG A 2 9.06 0.79 -10.47
N PHE A 3 8.08 -0.08 -10.33
CA PHE A 3 6.78 0.14 -10.96
C PHE A 3 5.66 -0.51 -10.17
N CYS A 4 4.56 0.23 -9.96
CA CYS A 4 3.31 -0.30 -9.45
C CYS A 4 2.11 0.35 -10.15
N VAL A 5 0.95 -0.27 -10.04
CA VAL A 5 -0.32 0.27 -10.53
C VAL A 5 -1.29 0.34 -9.36
N ILE A 6 -1.92 1.48 -9.20
CA ILE A 6 -2.82 1.75 -8.08
C ILE A 6 -4.23 2.01 -8.62
N GLU A 7 -5.19 1.35 -8.02
CA GLU A 7 -6.60 1.61 -8.23
C GLU A 7 -7.31 1.60 -6.87
N VAL A 8 -7.73 2.78 -6.42
CA VAL A 8 -8.39 2.95 -5.12
C VAL A 8 -9.84 3.36 -5.35
N PRO A 9 -10.82 2.52 -4.98
CA PRO A 9 -12.22 2.90 -5.04
C PRO A 9 -12.54 4.00 -4.03
N ASP A 10 -13.62 4.75 -4.28
CA ASP A 10 -14.13 5.69 -3.30
C ASP A 10 -14.59 4.94 -2.05
N HIS A 11 -14.22 5.47 -0.89
CA HIS A 11 -14.59 4.90 0.39
C HIS A 11 -15.30 5.98 1.25
N PRO A 12 -16.55 5.75 1.68
CA PRO A 12 -17.34 6.76 2.36
C PRO A 12 -16.72 7.22 3.68
N ASP A 13 -16.08 6.30 4.41
CA ASP A 13 -15.50 6.56 5.73
C ASP A 13 -14.02 6.95 5.68
N TYR A 14 -13.40 6.92 4.49
CA TYR A 14 -12.00 7.29 4.31
C TYR A 14 -11.84 8.07 3.01
N PRO A 15 -12.26 9.34 3.00
CA PRO A 15 -12.18 10.20 1.83
C PRO A 15 -10.72 10.45 1.40
N MET A 16 -10.56 10.86 0.16
CA MET A 16 -9.27 11.16 -0.42
C MET A 16 -9.36 12.36 -1.36
N ASN A 17 -8.32 13.19 -1.35
CA ASN A 17 -8.16 14.32 -2.25
C ASN A 17 -6.81 14.24 -2.94
N CYS A 18 -6.69 14.86 -4.10
CA CYS A 18 -5.41 14.96 -4.78
C CYS A 18 -5.25 16.25 -5.60
N ILE A 19 -3.97 16.61 -5.75
CA ILE A 19 -3.50 17.72 -6.56
C ILE A 19 -2.41 17.15 -7.48
N LEU A 20 -2.67 17.11 -8.78
CA LEU A 20 -1.71 16.63 -9.77
C LEU A 20 -1.08 17.83 -10.48
N ASP A 21 0.25 17.94 -10.45
CA ASP A 21 1.03 19.00 -11.08
C ASP A 21 0.50 20.41 -10.74
N GLY A 22 0.13 20.58 -9.46
CA GLY A 22 -0.41 21.85 -8.92
C GLY A 22 -1.88 22.11 -9.21
N LYS A 23 -2.61 21.17 -9.82
CA LYS A 23 -4.03 21.31 -10.13
C LYS A 23 -4.87 20.30 -9.35
N PRO A 24 -5.90 20.75 -8.61
CA PRO A 24 -6.85 19.86 -7.97
C PRO A 24 -7.52 18.93 -9.00
N LEU A 25 -7.59 17.64 -8.67
CA LEU A 25 -8.15 16.63 -9.55
C LEU A 25 -8.98 15.64 -8.73
N SER A 26 -10.05 15.13 -9.32
CA SER A 26 -10.77 14.00 -8.72
C SER A 26 -9.89 12.74 -8.79
N PRO A 27 -9.68 12.02 -7.67
CA PRO A 27 -8.94 10.77 -7.68
C PRO A 27 -9.51 9.72 -8.65
N ALA A 28 -10.81 9.78 -8.93
CA ALA A 28 -11.47 8.89 -9.89
C ALA A 28 -10.90 8.99 -11.32
N LEU A 29 -10.34 10.14 -11.68
CA LEU A 29 -9.73 10.37 -13.00
C LEU A 29 -8.33 9.77 -13.13
N LEU A 30 -7.73 9.34 -12.02
CA LEU A 30 -6.40 8.71 -12.00
C LEU A 30 -6.45 7.17 -12.00
N ARG A 31 -7.63 6.57 -12.14
CA ARG A 31 -7.83 5.10 -12.06
C ARG A 31 -7.84 4.44 -13.43
N PRO A 32 -7.03 3.40 -13.66
CA PRO A 32 -5.89 2.96 -12.86
C PRO A 32 -4.71 3.93 -12.99
N MET A 33 -3.92 4.09 -11.92
CA MET A 33 -2.77 5.00 -11.89
C MET A 33 -1.45 4.21 -11.91
N PRO A 34 -0.71 4.21 -13.02
CA PRO A 34 0.63 3.65 -13.09
C PRO A 34 1.64 4.61 -12.48
N LEU A 35 2.52 4.10 -11.64
CA LEU A 35 3.61 4.84 -11.02
C LEU A 35 4.94 4.20 -11.35
N ALA A 36 5.74 4.82 -12.21
CA ALA A 36 7.10 4.40 -12.47
C ALA A 36 8.09 5.23 -11.64
N ASN A 37 9.03 4.54 -11.01
CA ASN A 37 10.08 5.13 -10.16
C ASN A 37 9.55 6.08 -9.07
N PRO A 38 8.50 5.71 -8.32
CA PRO A 38 7.89 6.60 -7.34
C PRO A 38 8.86 6.95 -6.22
N LYS A 39 8.83 8.23 -5.80
CA LYS A 39 9.55 8.76 -4.65
C LYS A 39 8.58 9.51 -3.75
N ILE A 40 8.41 9.04 -2.53
CA ILE A 40 7.53 9.66 -1.55
C ILE A 40 8.28 10.69 -0.72
N GLN A 41 7.65 11.83 -0.54
CA GLN A 41 7.98 12.87 0.43
C GLN A 41 6.81 13.00 1.40
N PHE A 42 7.08 12.82 2.68
CA PHE A 42 6.07 13.04 3.72
C PHE A 42 5.85 14.54 3.94
N LEU A 43 4.60 14.94 3.92
CA LEU A 43 4.20 16.31 4.22
C LEU A 43 3.89 16.44 5.73
N PRO A 44 4.02 17.64 6.31
CA PRO A 44 3.64 17.87 7.70
C PRO A 44 2.16 17.53 7.92
N CYS A 45 1.89 16.49 8.72
CA CYS A 45 0.56 16.02 9.08
C CYS A 45 0.66 15.03 10.24
N ASP A 46 -0.49 14.71 10.83
CA ASP A 46 -0.59 13.63 11.80
C ASP A 46 -0.55 12.26 11.11
N GLU A 47 -0.20 11.24 11.88
CA GLU A 47 -0.37 9.86 11.48
C GLU A 47 -1.78 9.39 11.84
N PHE A 48 -2.33 8.55 10.99
CA PHE A 48 -3.65 7.96 11.17
C PHE A 48 -3.55 6.43 11.17
N TYR A 49 -4.15 5.80 12.19
CA TYR A 49 -4.25 4.35 12.26
C TYR A 49 -5.41 3.85 11.41
N TYR A 50 -5.15 2.87 10.59
CA TYR A 50 -6.19 2.21 9.81
C TYR A 50 -5.83 0.76 9.55
N GLU A 51 -6.84 -0.12 9.46
CA GLU A 51 -6.64 -1.53 9.17
C GLU A 51 -6.14 -1.72 7.74
N GLU A 52 -4.99 -2.34 7.61
CA GLU A 52 -4.43 -2.78 6.33
C GLU A 52 -4.46 -4.29 6.21
N GLY A 53 -4.54 -4.76 4.97
CA GLY A 53 -4.37 -6.15 4.57
C GLY A 53 -3.56 -6.20 3.28
N CYS A 54 -3.03 -7.35 2.93
CA CYS A 54 -2.25 -7.55 1.72
C CYS A 54 -2.46 -8.95 1.17
N LEU A 55 -2.54 -9.08 -0.15
CA LEU A 55 -2.63 -10.38 -0.81
C LEU A 55 -1.41 -11.29 -0.55
N SER A 56 -0.25 -10.68 -0.23
CA SER A 56 0.94 -11.42 0.20
C SER A 56 0.79 -12.07 1.59
N LEU A 57 -0.19 -11.62 2.37
CA LEU A 57 -0.53 -12.12 3.71
C LEU A 57 -2.03 -12.42 3.78
N PRO A 58 -2.51 -13.47 3.09
CA PRO A 58 -3.93 -13.77 2.97
C PRO A 58 -4.62 -13.86 4.33
N GLU A 59 -5.80 -13.24 4.45
CA GLU A 59 -6.66 -13.23 5.64
C GLU A 59 -6.07 -12.54 6.88
N ILE A 60 -4.83 -12.02 6.81
CA ILE A 60 -4.20 -11.29 7.89
C ILE A 60 -4.40 -9.79 7.67
N LYS A 61 -4.91 -9.13 8.68
CA LYS A 61 -5.13 -7.69 8.73
C LYS A 61 -4.60 -7.11 10.03
N GLY A 62 -4.27 -5.83 10.02
CA GLY A 62 -3.82 -5.16 11.24
C GLY A 62 -3.71 -3.65 11.08
N ASP A 63 -3.74 -2.96 12.21
CA ASP A 63 -3.69 -1.51 12.25
C ASP A 63 -2.27 -0.99 12.03
N VAL A 64 -2.15 -0.08 11.06
CA VAL A 64 -0.90 0.57 10.69
C VAL A 64 -1.05 2.07 10.81
N ALA A 65 -0.12 2.72 11.51
CA ALA A 65 0.00 4.17 11.50
C ALA A 65 0.71 4.63 10.23
N ARG A 66 0.11 5.55 9.50
CA ARG A 66 0.75 6.19 8.35
C ARG A 66 0.50 7.68 8.32
N PRO A 67 1.47 8.47 7.84
CA PRO A 67 1.23 9.88 7.50
C PRO A 67 0.02 10.03 6.58
N GLU A 68 -0.87 10.94 6.95
CA GLU A 68 -2.15 11.15 6.25
C GLU A 68 -1.97 11.85 4.91
N ARG A 69 -0.87 12.59 4.72
CA ARG A 69 -0.58 13.37 3.51
C ARG A 69 0.82 13.09 2.98
N ILE A 70 0.89 12.90 1.67
CA ILE A 70 2.17 12.70 0.97
C ILE A 70 2.22 13.54 -0.32
N ARG A 71 3.45 13.77 -0.76
CA ARG A 71 3.78 14.15 -2.13
C ARG A 71 4.54 12.98 -2.76
N VAL A 72 4.15 12.55 -3.93
CA VAL A 72 4.87 11.52 -4.69
C VAL A 72 5.30 12.08 -6.05
N GLU A 73 6.57 11.95 -6.34
CA GLU A 73 7.13 12.22 -7.67
C GLU A 73 7.27 10.87 -8.40
N TYR A 74 6.77 10.79 -9.62
CA TYR A 74 6.77 9.57 -10.41
C TYR A 74 6.81 9.89 -11.91
N GLN A 75 6.99 8.87 -12.74
CA GLN A 75 6.83 8.96 -14.19
C GLN A 75 5.60 8.16 -14.60
N ASP A 76 4.89 8.65 -15.60
CA ASP A 76 3.82 7.90 -16.26
C ASP A 76 4.39 6.84 -17.23
N LEU A 77 3.51 6.19 -18.02
CA LEU A 77 3.91 5.16 -18.98
C LEU A 77 4.73 5.70 -20.15
N ASP A 78 4.62 6.99 -20.44
CA ASP A 78 5.37 7.67 -21.49
C ASP A 78 6.70 8.24 -20.95
N GLY A 79 6.97 8.06 -19.66
CA GLY A 79 8.17 8.57 -18.98
C GLY A 79 8.07 10.05 -18.59
N VAL A 80 6.90 10.66 -18.70
CA VAL A 80 6.68 12.05 -18.32
C VAL A 80 6.67 12.16 -16.80
N PRO A 81 7.44 13.08 -16.21
CA PRO A 81 7.47 13.28 -14.76
C PRO A 81 6.22 14.01 -14.27
N HIS A 82 5.69 13.54 -13.15
CA HIS A 82 4.55 14.11 -12.45
C HIS A 82 4.82 14.28 -10.97
N ALA A 83 4.10 15.19 -10.34
CA ALA A 83 4.08 15.39 -8.90
C ALA A 83 2.62 15.35 -8.41
N LEU A 84 2.31 14.36 -7.58
CA LEU A 84 1.00 14.18 -6.97
C LEU A 84 1.08 14.47 -5.47
N GLU A 85 0.29 15.40 -4.99
CA GLU A 85 0.00 15.57 -3.56
C GLU A 85 -1.35 14.91 -3.29
N CYS A 86 -1.44 14.07 -2.28
CA CYS A 86 -2.68 13.40 -1.93
C CYS A 86 -2.78 13.10 -0.44
N ASP A 87 -4.00 12.81 -0.01
CA ASP A 87 -4.33 12.45 1.35
C ASP A 87 -5.22 11.19 1.41
N GLY A 88 -5.60 10.82 2.62
CA GLY A 88 -6.56 9.78 2.90
C GLY A 88 -6.18 8.41 2.35
N LEU A 89 -7.17 7.69 1.85
CA LEU A 89 -6.98 6.31 1.39
C LEU A 89 -6.00 6.22 0.21
N LEU A 90 -5.99 7.21 -0.69
CA LEU A 90 -5.04 7.23 -1.81
C LEU A 90 -3.60 7.34 -1.32
N ALA A 91 -3.31 8.25 -0.39
CA ALA A 91 -1.99 8.39 0.19
C ALA A 91 -1.53 7.11 0.91
N ARG A 92 -2.43 6.43 1.60
CA ARG A 92 -2.18 5.15 2.27
C ARG A 92 -1.83 4.05 1.27
N CYS A 93 -2.64 3.87 0.22
CA CYS A 93 -2.41 2.87 -0.81
C CYS A 93 -1.09 3.10 -1.53
N ILE A 94 -0.75 4.34 -1.88
CA ILE A 94 0.55 4.64 -2.51
C ILE A 94 1.71 4.25 -1.58
N GLN A 95 1.64 4.57 -0.29
CA GLN A 95 2.66 4.19 0.68
C GLN A 95 2.79 2.66 0.79
N HIS A 96 1.67 1.93 0.79
CA HIS A 96 1.64 0.47 0.85
C HIS A 96 2.33 -0.16 -0.37
N GLU A 97 1.98 0.29 -1.58
CA GLU A 97 2.57 -0.25 -2.81
C GLU A 97 4.05 0.14 -2.98
N VAL A 98 4.44 1.34 -2.56
CA VAL A 98 5.86 1.74 -2.59
C VAL A 98 6.69 0.96 -1.57
N ASP A 99 6.13 0.64 -0.39
CA ASP A 99 6.76 -0.27 0.57
C ASP A 99 7.09 -1.62 -0.08
N HIS A 100 6.17 -2.19 -0.89
CA HIS A 100 6.44 -3.44 -1.61
C HIS A 100 7.60 -3.33 -2.60
N LEU A 101 7.79 -2.17 -3.23
CA LEU A 101 8.94 -1.93 -4.10
C LEU A 101 10.27 -1.89 -3.32
N ASP A 102 10.20 -1.67 -2.02
CA ASP A 102 11.35 -1.67 -1.09
C ASP A 102 11.47 -2.98 -0.29
N GLY A 103 10.62 -3.97 -0.59
CA GLY A 103 10.60 -5.26 0.11
C GLY A 103 10.00 -5.20 1.52
N ILE A 104 9.18 -4.18 1.81
CA ILE A 104 8.54 -3.95 3.10
C ILE A 104 7.08 -4.41 3.02
N LEU A 105 6.63 -5.13 4.03
CA LEU A 105 5.23 -5.50 4.21
C LEU A 105 4.57 -4.61 5.25
N PHE A 106 3.22 -4.50 5.21
CA PHE A 106 2.50 -3.67 6.20
C PHE A 106 2.77 -4.10 7.65
N ILE A 107 3.01 -5.39 7.89
CA ILE A 107 3.35 -5.93 9.22
C ILE A 107 4.68 -5.39 9.76
N ASP A 108 5.61 -5.00 8.87
CA ASP A 108 6.89 -4.39 9.25
C ASP A 108 6.73 -2.93 9.69
N ARG A 109 5.61 -2.30 9.34
CA ARG A 109 5.23 -0.94 9.76
C ARG A 109 4.41 -0.92 11.05
N MET A 110 3.84 -2.05 11.44
CA MET A 110 3.02 -2.13 12.64
C MET A 110 3.83 -1.87 13.91
N GLU A 111 3.25 -1.13 14.83
CA GLU A 111 3.80 -0.99 16.16
C GLU A 111 3.70 -2.32 16.94
N LYS A 112 4.61 -2.52 17.88
CA LYS A 112 4.72 -3.78 18.64
C LYS A 112 3.42 -4.26 19.28
N PRO A 113 2.60 -3.39 19.93
CA PRO A 113 1.32 -3.82 20.51
C PRO A 113 0.34 -4.32 19.44
N HIS A 114 0.24 -3.64 18.29
CA HIS A 114 -0.64 -4.01 17.19
C HIS A 114 -0.16 -5.29 16.52
N PHE A 115 1.13 -5.41 16.25
CA PHE A 115 1.70 -6.65 15.71
C PHE A 115 1.49 -7.86 16.63
N ALA A 116 1.53 -7.66 17.95
CA ALA A 116 1.32 -8.74 18.92
C ALA A 116 -0.04 -9.43 18.75
N THR A 117 -1.08 -8.72 18.27
CA THR A 117 -2.42 -9.28 18.03
C THR A 117 -2.48 -10.28 16.88
N ILE A 118 -1.61 -10.15 15.88
CA ILE A 118 -1.60 -10.99 14.66
C ILE A 118 -0.38 -11.91 14.59
N LYS A 119 0.52 -11.83 15.52
CA LYS A 119 1.82 -12.53 15.51
C LYS A 119 1.70 -14.04 15.26
N GLU A 120 0.75 -14.69 15.92
CA GLU A 120 0.56 -16.15 15.78
C GLU A 120 -0.01 -16.53 14.41
N GLU A 121 -0.85 -15.68 13.81
CA GLU A 121 -1.38 -15.88 12.47
C GLU A 121 -0.27 -15.75 11.43
N VAL A 122 0.58 -14.73 11.54
CA VAL A 122 1.76 -14.55 10.69
C VAL A 122 2.71 -15.74 10.81
N ARG A 123 2.96 -16.24 12.03
CA ARG A 123 3.81 -17.41 12.28
C ARG A 123 3.23 -18.66 11.65
N ARG A 124 1.92 -18.87 11.77
CA ARG A 124 1.21 -20.01 11.17
C ARG A 124 1.30 -19.98 9.66
N LEU A 125 1.02 -18.82 9.03
CA LEU A 125 1.12 -18.64 7.59
C LEU A 125 2.54 -18.94 7.09
N LYS A 126 3.55 -18.39 7.74
CA LYS A 126 4.96 -18.65 7.40
C LYS A 126 5.31 -20.14 7.44
N LYS A 127 4.85 -20.84 8.46
CA LYS A 127 5.09 -22.30 8.61
C LYS A 127 4.40 -23.09 7.51
N GLN A 128 3.15 -22.76 7.19
CA GLN A 128 2.39 -23.39 6.11
C GLN A 128 3.06 -23.15 4.75
N THR A 129 3.43 -21.91 4.45
CA THR A 129 4.14 -21.57 3.21
C THR A 129 5.44 -22.36 3.05
N GLN A 130 6.24 -22.44 4.11
CA GLN A 130 7.50 -23.20 4.07
C GLN A 130 7.26 -24.71 3.85
N ALA A 131 6.20 -25.28 4.42
CA ALA A 131 5.83 -26.68 4.20
C ALA A 131 5.41 -26.92 2.74
N CYS A 132 4.53 -26.07 2.19
CA CYS A 132 4.09 -26.17 0.80
C CYS A 132 5.26 -26.07 -0.19
N LEU A 133 6.18 -25.12 0.04
CA LEU A 133 7.36 -24.96 -0.83
C LEU A 133 8.27 -26.18 -0.82
N LYS A 134 8.44 -26.85 0.34
CA LYS A 134 9.21 -28.10 0.43
C LYS A 134 8.55 -29.24 -0.35
N GLU A 135 7.24 -29.23 -0.48
CA GLU A 135 6.46 -30.23 -1.24
C GLU A 135 6.31 -29.85 -2.73
N GLY A 136 6.87 -28.72 -3.17
CA GLY A 136 6.72 -28.20 -4.53
C GLY A 136 5.29 -27.70 -4.85
N LYS A 137 4.49 -27.40 -3.82
CA LYS A 137 3.12 -26.89 -3.95
C LYS A 137 3.09 -25.37 -3.78
N LEU A 138 2.11 -24.73 -4.43
CA LEU A 138 1.83 -23.30 -4.16
C LEU A 138 1.18 -23.18 -2.77
N PRO A 139 1.64 -22.23 -1.94
CA PRO A 139 1.18 -22.11 -0.55
C PRO A 139 -0.27 -21.65 -0.42
N TYR A 140 -0.81 -21.00 -1.45
CA TYR A 140 -2.18 -20.49 -1.48
C TYR A 140 -2.77 -20.64 -2.89
N ALA A 141 -3.88 -21.35 -3.01
CA ALA A 141 -4.67 -21.40 -4.24
C ALA A 141 -5.83 -20.42 -4.09
N TYR A 142 -5.79 -19.30 -4.81
CA TYR A 142 -6.97 -18.44 -4.92
C TYR A 142 -8.11 -19.25 -5.56
N PRO A 143 -9.32 -19.24 -5.01
CA PRO A 143 -10.46 -19.80 -5.70
C PRO A 143 -10.62 -19.09 -7.05
N ARG A 144 -10.72 -19.87 -8.11
CA ARG A 144 -10.95 -19.37 -9.48
C ARG A 144 -12.38 -18.88 -9.63
#